data_42ae2325a8e490b0fbceeed4ec1d0871
#
_entry.id   42ae2325a8e490b0fbceeed4ec1d0871
#
_cell.length_a   1.000
_cell.length_b   1.000
_cell.length_c   1.000
_cell.angle_alpha   90.00
_cell.angle_beta   90.00
_cell.angle_gamma   90.00
#
_symmetry.space_group_name_H-M   'P 1'
#
loop_
_entity.id
_entity.type
_entity.pdbx_description
1 polymer ?
#
loop_
_entity_poly.entity_id
_entity_poly.type
_entity_poly.pdbx_seq_one_letter_code
_entity_poly.pdbx_strand_id
1 'polypeptide(L)'
;LACANSLAFVDRTLLTLLVEPIKADLQVSDTLISLLTGLSFSVFFVAVGLPVSRLADRGNRRNIITIAVLAWSAMTAACGLAWNYLSLLAARAGTGAGEGALSPAAQSMLADYFPKERLPAALGLFSMGIYVGNGLALVLGGAVTAAATTLGMVHIAGLGDVKPWQLVFILAGAPGLFLAVLLLAVREPARHGVSLVDRAGMPLSEVWKAFLDRRVAYLTLAGALSLLVMQGHGSGTWIPTFFVRKFGWEPGRIGAAYGTVVLLFGTSGALLGGIVANHLRRRRIAQANVLACLTGCALAVPFAVLFPLASTPEMSLALLAGLNFFAGFPFAGGYAAIQELTPNRMRAQATAALLFCVNLIGGGLGPTVIALFTDYLFRDARALPQALSLSAAVTLPVAVVMLVMLLRFNAAPGRLGEGRFT
;
A
#
# COMPACT_ATOMS: atom_id res chain seq x y z
N LEU A 1 14.68 7.28 -7.32
CA LEU A 1 13.58 7.33 -6.33
C LEU A 1 12.43 6.40 -6.71
N ALA A 2 11.97 6.36 -7.97
CA ALA A 2 10.94 5.41 -8.42
C ALA A 2 11.38 3.95 -8.19
N CYS A 3 12.62 3.59 -8.50
CA CYS A 3 13.16 2.26 -8.21
C CYS A 3 13.15 1.93 -6.71
N ALA A 4 13.46 2.90 -5.83
CA ALA A 4 13.38 2.70 -4.39
C ALA A 4 11.94 2.43 -3.94
N ASN A 5 10.97 3.15 -4.51
CA ASN A 5 9.55 2.91 -4.22
C ASN A 5 9.09 1.54 -4.73
N SER A 6 9.50 1.14 -5.95
CA SER A 6 9.19 -0.20 -6.46
C SER A 6 9.78 -1.30 -5.57
N LEU A 7 11.03 -1.14 -5.11
CA LEU A 7 11.69 -2.12 -4.25
C LEU A 7 10.98 -2.27 -2.90
N ALA A 8 10.54 -1.16 -2.28
CA ALA A 8 9.75 -1.22 -1.05
C ALA A 8 8.47 -2.07 -1.22
N PHE A 9 7.80 -1.95 -2.37
CA PHE A 9 6.62 -2.78 -2.66
C PHE A 9 6.99 -4.23 -3.00
N VAL A 10 8.19 -4.48 -3.55
CA VAL A 10 8.72 -5.85 -3.70
C VAL A 10 8.84 -6.53 -2.34
N ASP A 11 9.47 -5.87 -1.37
CA ASP A 11 9.69 -6.42 -0.03
C ASP A 11 8.39 -6.71 0.72
N ARG A 12 7.37 -5.86 0.55
CA ARG A 12 6.04 -6.08 1.14
C ARG A 12 5.32 -7.28 0.55
N THR A 13 5.34 -7.38 -0.78
CA THR A 13 4.54 -8.36 -1.52
C THR A 13 5.17 -9.75 -1.49
N LEU A 14 6.49 -9.84 -1.40
CA LEU A 14 7.20 -11.11 -1.43
C LEU A 14 6.72 -12.09 -0.34
N LEU A 15 6.45 -11.60 0.86
CA LEU A 15 5.95 -12.42 1.97
C LEU A 15 4.63 -13.13 1.64
N THR A 16 3.80 -12.54 0.77
CA THR A 16 2.51 -13.13 0.38
C THR A 16 2.65 -14.46 -0.36
N LEU A 17 3.79 -14.68 -1.04
CA LEU A 17 4.13 -15.94 -1.71
C LEU A 17 4.69 -16.98 -0.75
N LEU A 18 5.15 -16.56 0.43
CA LEU A 18 5.84 -17.38 1.41
C LEU A 18 4.95 -17.78 2.61
N VAL A 19 3.67 -17.42 2.57
CA VAL A 19 2.72 -17.67 3.68
C VAL A 19 2.69 -19.14 4.07
N GLU A 20 2.46 -20.07 3.11
CA GLU A 20 2.37 -21.50 3.41
C GLU A 20 3.70 -22.10 3.89
N PRO A 21 4.86 -21.84 3.26
CA PRO A 21 6.14 -22.31 3.78
C PRO A 21 6.45 -21.81 5.20
N ILE A 22 6.19 -20.54 5.49
CA ILE A 22 6.42 -19.96 6.83
C ILE A 22 5.47 -20.58 7.86
N LYS A 23 4.19 -20.75 7.51
CA LYS A 23 3.21 -21.41 8.39
C LYS A 23 3.61 -22.84 8.73
N ALA A 24 4.01 -23.60 7.73
CA ALA A 24 4.41 -24.98 7.92
C ALA A 24 5.66 -25.10 8.79
N ASP A 25 6.60 -24.17 8.64
CA ASP A 25 7.87 -24.17 9.37
C ASP A 25 7.74 -23.68 10.82
N LEU A 26 7.04 -22.55 11.02
CA LEU A 26 6.90 -21.92 12.34
C LEU A 26 5.64 -22.37 13.11
N GLN A 27 4.81 -23.22 12.51
CA GLN A 27 3.57 -23.78 13.11
C GLN A 27 2.63 -22.69 13.64
N VAL A 28 2.40 -21.64 12.84
CA VAL A 28 1.60 -20.47 13.21
C VAL A 28 0.27 -20.44 12.48
N SER A 29 -0.73 -19.72 13.07
CA SER A 29 -2.05 -19.53 12.49
C SER A 29 -2.06 -18.49 11.37
N ASP A 30 -3.17 -18.39 10.61
CA ASP A 30 -3.38 -17.33 9.62
C ASP A 30 -3.37 -15.95 10.30
N THR A 31 -3.94 -15.83 11.51
CA THR A 31 -3.93 -14.59 12.29
C THR A 31 -2.50 -14.14 12.60
N LEU A 32 -1.60 -15.02 13.03
CA LEU A 32 -0.21 -14.67 13.29
C LEU A 32 0.53 -14.24 12.01
N ILE A 33 0.30 -14.93 10.88
CA ILE A 33 0.84 -14.51 9.58
C ILE A 33 0.32 -13.13 9.19
N SER A 34 -0.96 -12.85 9.42
CA SER A 34 -1.55 -11.54 9.09
C SER A 34 -0.93 -10.38 9.88
N LEU A 35 -0.48 -10.63 11.10
CA LEU A 35 0.24 -9.63 11.90
C LEU A 35 1.62 -9.31 11.30
N LEU A 36 2.30 -10.30 10.70
CA LEU A 36 3.58 -10.08 9.99
C LEU A 36 3.42 -9.22 8.74
N THR A 37 2.33 -9.42 7.99
CA THR A 37 2.08 -8.73 6.71
C THR A 37 1.44 -7.35 6.89
N GLY A 38 0.62 -7.19 7.92
CA GLY A 38 -0.21 -6.01 8.14
C GLY A 38 0.23 -5.16 9.32
N LEU A 39 -0.22 -5.52 10.51
CA LEU A 39 -0.19 -4.63 11.68
C LEU A 39 1.23 -4.30 12.15
N SER A 40 2.12 -5.30 12.28
CA SER A 40 3.49 -5.05 12.73
C SER A 40 4.22 -4.08 11.81
N PHE A 41 4.11 -4.30 10.51
CA PHE A 41 4.69 -3.43 9.51
C PHE A 41 4.09 -2.01 9.58
N SER A 42 2.75 -1.89 9.55
CA SER A 42 2.05 -0.59 9.46
C SER A 42 2.25 0.29 10.68
N VAL A 43 2.28 -0.29 11.88
CA VAL A 43 2.54 0.45 13.12
C VAL A 43 3.93 1.10 13.09
N PHE A 44 4.97 0.34 12.76
CA PHE A 44 6.33 0.86 12.72
C PHE A 44 6.58 1.78 11.52
N PHE A 45 5.96 1.50 10.38
CA PHE A 45 5.96 2.38 9.21
C PHE A 45 5.44 3.78 9.55
N VAL A 46 4.32 3.86 10.26
CA VAL A 46 3.72 5.14 10.68
C VAL A 46 4.51 5.78 11.83
N ALA A 47 4.89 5.00 12.84
CA ALA A 47 5.60 5.50 14.02
C ALA A 47 6.94 6.15 13.67
N VAL A 48 7.67 5.58 12.69
CA VAL A 48 8.96 6.12 12.24
C VAL A 48 8.78 7.17 11.13
N GLY A 49 7.82 6.98 10.23
CA GLY A 49 7.56 7.88 9.11
C GLY A 49 7.26 9.32 9.55
N LEU A 50 6.50 9.50 10.63
CA LEU A 50 6.17 10.83 11.15
C LEU A 50 7.37 11.62 11.70
N PRO A 51 8.23 11.07 12.60
CA PRO A 51 9.45 11.76 13.03
C PRO A 51 10.43 12.02 11.89
N VAL A 52 10.61 11.04 11.00
CA VAL A 52 11.57 11.16 9.88
C VAL A 52 11.11 12.18 8.85
N SER A 53 9.80 12.40 8.65
CA SER A 53 9.32 13.49 7.80
C SER A 53 9.83 14.86 8.28
N ARG A 54 9.82 15.11 9.61
CA ARG A 54 10.36 16.33 10.21
C ARG A 54 11.89 16.43 10.06
N LEU A 55 12.57 15.28 10.14
CA LEU A 55 14.01 15.23 9.90
C LEU A 55 14.33 15.52 8.43
N ALA A 56 13.50 15.03 7.50
CA ALA A 56 13.62 15.29 6.07
C ALA A 56 13.41 16.79 5.74
N ASP A 57 12.63 17.50 6.53
CA ASP A 57 12.43 18.96 6.37
C ASP A 57 13.69 19.79 6.69
N ARG A 58 14.61 19.25 7.49
CA ARG A 58 15.81 19.97 7.97
C ARG A 58 17.12 19.33 7.49
N GLY A 59 17.13 18.02 7.28
CA GLY A 59 18.30 17.21 6.97
C GLY A 59 18.57 17.06 5.46
N ASN A 60 19.60 16.29 5.13
CA ASN A 60 19.90 15.87 3.76
C ASN A 60 18.99 14.69 3.39
N ARG A 61 18.03 14.93 2.49
CA ARG A 61 16.99 13.95 2.10
C ARG A 61 17.58 12.73 1.38
N ARG A 62 18.62 12.94 0.56
CA ARG A 62 19.35 11.85 -0.08
C ARG A 62 19.92 10.89 0.96
N ASN A 63 20.59 11.40 1.99
CA ASN A 63 21.17 10.56 3.03
C ASN A 63 20.09 9.84 3.84
N ILE A 64 18.98 10.50 4.15
CA ILE A 64 17.83 9.89 4.84
C ILE A 64 17.28 8.73 4.01
N ILE A 65 17.07 8.93 2.70
CA ILE A 65 16.57 7.88 1.79
C ILE A 65 17.58 6.74 1.70
N THR A 66 18.87 7.03 1.58
CA THR A 66 19.92 6.01 1.51
C THR A 66 19.98 5.16 2.77
N ILE A 67 19.97 5.80 3.96
CA ILE A 67 19.95 5.08 5.26
C ILE A 67 18.66 4.26 5.40
N ALA A 68 17.53 4.81 4.99
CA ALA A 68 16.26 4.11 4.99
C ALA A 68 16.31 2.85 4.13
N VAL A 69 16.79 2.95 2.87
CA VAL A 69 16.96 1.81 1.96
C VAL A 69 17.89 0.76 2.56
N LEU A 70 19.04 1.15 3.11
CA LEU A 70 19.95 0.23 3.78
C LEU A 70 19.30 -0.47 4.96
N ALA A 71 18.59 0.29 5.81
CA ALA A 71 17.96 -0.25 7.01
C ALA A 71 16.89 -1.28 6.68
N TRP A 72 15.93 -0.95 5.80
CA TRP A 72 14.89 -1.93 5.47
C TRP A 72 15.41 -3.13 4.69
N SER A 73 16.40 -2.94 3.80
CA SER A 73 16.99 -4.05 3.04
C SER A 73 17.74 -5.01 3.95
N ALA A 74 18.47 -4.48 4.96
CA ALA A 74 19.10 -5.28 5.98
C ALA A 74 18.05 -6.04 6.83
N MET A 75 16.93 -5.39 7.18
CA MET A 75 15.84 -6.04 7.90
C MET A 75 15.11 -7.08 7.05
N THR A 76 14.96 -6.84 5.74
CA THR A 76 14.43 -7.85 4.80
C THR A 76 15.33 -9.07 4.76
N ALA A 77 16.65 -8.90 4.64
CA ALA A 77 17.60 -9.99 4.73
C ALA A 77 17.56 -10.69 6.10
N ALA A 78 17.39 -9.93 7.18
CA ALA A 78 17.25 -10.46 8.54
C ALA A 78 15.96 -11.31 8.73
N CYS A 79 14.89 -11.08 7.95
CA CYS A 79 13.74 -11.99 7.92
C CYS A 79 14.17 -13.41 7.51
N GLY A 80 15.12 -13.54 6.60
CA GLY A 80 15.69 -14.83 6.19
C GLY A 80 16.60 -15.48 7.22
N LEU A 81 17.00 -14.75 8.27
CA LEU A 81 17.77 -15.28 9.41
C LEU A 81 16.89 -15.58 10.62
N ALA A 82 15.58 -15.42 10.49
CA ALA A 82 14.64 -15.66 11.58
C ALA A 82 14.56 -17.16 11.91
N TRP A 83 14.67 -17.49 13.19
CA TRP A 83 14.59 -18.85 13.72
C TRP A 83 13.29 -19.15 14.46
N ASN A 84 12.47 -18.13 14.71
CA ASN A 84 11.15 -18.26 15.30
C ASN A 84 10.24 -17.09 14.86
N TYR A 85 8.97 -17.15 15.25
CA TYR A 85 7.98 -16.13 14.93
C TYR A 85 8.36 -14.73 15.42
N LEU A 86 8.87 -14.59 16.66
CA LEU A 86 9.20 -13.29 17.25
C LEU A 86 10.39 -12.61 16.54
N SER A 87 11.41 -13.38 16.15
CA SER A 87 12.53 -12.86 15.37
C SER A 87 12.08 -12.39 13.98
N LEU A 88 11.18 -13.12 13.33
CA LEU A 88 10.58 -12.72 12.06
C LEU A 88 9.71 -11.46 12.23
N LEU A 89 8.90 -11.40 13.29
CA LEU A 89 8.07 -10.24 13.63
C LEU A 89 8.92 -8.98 13.85
N ALA A 90 10.02 -9.10 14.61
CA ALA A 90 10.93 -8.00 14.86
C ALA A 90 11.61 -7.49 13.58
N ALA A 91 12.05 -8.40 12.71
CA ALA A 91 12.64 -8.05 11.43
C ALA A 91 11.61 -7.36 10.51
N ARG A 92 10.36 -7.82 10.46
CA ARG A 92 9.26 -7.19 9.72
C ARG A 92 8.91 -5.80 10.25
N ALA A 93 8.89 -5.63 11.57
CA ALA A 93 8.72 -4.32 12.21
C ALA A 93 9.86 -3.35 11.81
N GLY A 94 11.11 -3.84 11.79
CA GLY A 94 12.27 -3.10 11.31
C GLY A 94 12.19 -2.72 9.83
N THR A 95 11.70 -3.62 8.97
CA THR A 95 11.42 -3.32 7.55
C THR A 95 10.42 -2.17 7.44
N GLY A 96 9.28 -2.24 8.16
CA GLY A 96 8.28 -1.18 8.19
C GLY A 96 8.84 0.17 8.65
N ALA A 97 9.66 0.16 9.71
CA ALA A 97 10.34 1.35 10.22
C ALA A 97 11.24 2.01 9.16
N GLY A 98 12.04 1.22 8.46
CA GLY A 98 12.92 1.72 7.40
C GLY A 98 12.14 2.32 6.23
N GLU A 99 11.12 1.61 5.73
CA GLU A 99 10.34 2.07 4.58
C GLU A 99 9.50 3.33 4.86
N GLY A 100 9.09 3.56 6.12
CA GLY A 100 8.32 4.74 6.52
C GLY A 100 8.99 6.07 6.18
N ALA A 101 10.32 6.08 6.09
CA ALA A 101 11.11 7.26 5.79
C ALA A 101 11.13 7.65 4.30
N LEU A 102 10.89 6.69 3.39
CA LEU A 102 11.10 6.88 1.94
C LEU A 102 10.16 7.94 1.35
N SER A 103 8.85 7.74 1.47
CA SER A 103 7.86 8.52 0.73
C SER A 103 7.90 10.02 1.07
N PRO A 104 7.95 10.47 2.35
CA PRO A 104 8.04 11.88 2.68
C PRO A 104 9.30 12.54 2.12
N ALA A 105 10.46 11.90 2.30
CA ALA A 105 11.74 12.43 1.85
C ALA A 105 11.82 12.48 0.32
N ALA A 106 11.34 11.43 -0.38
CA ALA A 106 11.37 11.35 -1.83
C ALA A 106 10.45 12.38 -2.49
N GLN A 107 9.22 12.55 -1.99
CA GLN A 107 8.29 13.55 -2.53
C GLN A 107 8.80 14.98 -2.31
N SER A 108 9.34 15.28 -1.13
CA SER A 108 9.99 16.57 -0.86
C SER A 108 11.17 16.83 -1.80
N MET A 109 12.00 15.81 -2.05
CA MET A 109 13.15 15.92 -2.95
C MET A 109 12.71 16.12 -4.41
N LEU A 110 11.66 15.41 -4.87
CA LEU A 110 11.11 15.57 -6.22
C LEU A 110 10.54 16.99 -6.43
N ALA A 111 9.91 17.57 -5.40
CA ALA A 111 9.36 18.91 -5.48
C ALA A 111 10.43 19.98 -5.73
N ASP A 112 11.67 19.76 -5.26
CA ASP A 112 12.80 20.66 -5.49
C ASP A 112 13.57 20.35 -6.79
N TYR A 113 13.48 19.10 -7.32
CA TYR A 113 14.12 18.73 -8.58
C TYR A 113 13.37 19.20 -9.82
N PHE A 114 12.03 19.23 -9.74
CA PHE A 114 11.19 19.47 -10.92
C PHE A 114 10.43 20.79 -10.81
N PRO A 115 10.36 21.59 -11.90
CA PRO A 115 9.50 22.76 -11.93
C PRO A 115 8.03 22.36 -11.76
N LYS A 116 7.20 23.31 -11.28
CA LYS A 116 5.78 23.06 -10.94
C LYS A 116 4.97 22.40 -12.04
N GLU A 117 5.30 22.68 -13.31
CA GLU A 117 4.64 22.15 -14.50
C GLU A 117 4.94 20.65 -14.72
N ARG A 118 6.13 20.18 -14.33
CA ARG A 118 6.59 18.78 -14.52
C ARG A 118 6.47 17.94 -13.24
N LEU A 119 6.30 18.57 -12.10
CA LEU A 119 6.19 17.89 -10.81
C LEU A 119 5.06 16.83 -10.77
N PRO A 120 3.85 17.06 -11.32
CA PRO A 120 2.81 16.03 -11.35
C PRO A 120 3.23 14.76 -12.10
N ALA A 121 3.96 14.89 -13.20
CA ALA A 121 4.46 13.75 -13.96
C ALA A 121 5.55 12.98 -13.18
N ALA A 122 6.45 13.68 -12.49
CA ALA A 122 7.49 13.07 -11.66
C ALA A 122 6.89 12.30 -10.46
N LEU A 123 5.90 12.88 -9.78
CA LEU A 123 5.16 12.22 -8.70
C LEU A 123 4.33 11.03 -9.21
N GLY A 124 3.74 11.15 -10.42
CA GLY A 124 3.05 10.05 -11.09
C GLY A 124 3.98 8.87 -11.34
N LEU A 125 5.17 9.12 -11.91
CA LEU A 125 6.18 8.10 -12.14
C LEU A 125 6.66 7.45 -10.82
N PHE A 126 6.85 8.25 -9.77
CA PHE A 126 7.18 7.74 -8.45
C PHE A 126 6.08 6.80 -7.92
N SER A 127 4.81 7.20 -8.06
CA SER A 127 3.66 6.42 -7.59
C SER A 127 3.40 5.16 -8.41
N MET A 128 3.75 5.14 -9.71
CA MET A 128 3.70 3.92 -10.53
C MET A 128 4.58 2.80 -9.96
N GLY A 129 5.63 3.15 -9.20
CA GLY A 129 6.45 2.20 -8.47
C GLY A 129 5.66 1.22 -7.60
N ILE A 130 4.46 1.58 -7.15
CA ILE A 130 3.56 0.73 -6.37
C ILE A 130 3.11 -0.49 -7.20
N TYR A 131 2.56 -0.26 -8.38
CA TYR A 131 2.04 -1.33 -9.25
C TYR A 131 3.17 -2.14 -9.87
N VAL A 132 4.22 -1.46 -10.32
CA VAL A 132 5.42 -2.10 -10.87
C VAL A 132 6.10 -2.97 -9.81
N GLY A 133 6.27 -2.43 -8.59
CA GLY A 133 6.86 -3.16 -7.47
C GLY A 133 6.05 -4.40 -7.09
N ASN A 134 4.73 -4.26 -6.90
CA ASN A 134 3.85 -5.37 -6.56
C ASN A 134 3.85 -6.46 -7.65
N GLY A 135 3.73 -6.07 -8.90
CA GLY A 135 3.70 -7.04 -10.00
C GLY A 135 5.05 -7.74 -10.21
N LEU A 136 6.18 -6.99 -10.15
CA LEU A 136 7.51 -7.58 -10.22
C LEU A 136 7.80 -8.50 -9.02
N ALA A 137 7.33 -8.13 -7.82
CA ALA A 137 7.46 -8.97 -6.64
C ALA A 137 6.78 -10.34 -6.83
N LEU A 138 5.59 -10.34 -7.41
CA LEU A 138 4.87 -11.57 -7.68
C LEU A 138 5.57 -12.41 -8.76
N VAL A 139 5.93 -11.80 -9.90
CA VAL A 139 6.56 -12.51 -11.02
C VAL A 139 7.95 -13.02 -10.63
N LEU A 140 8.85 -12.11 -10.22
CA LEU A 140 10.22 -12.46 -9.88
C LEU A 140 10.31 -13.21 -8.55
N GLY A 141 9.55 -12.79 -7.55
CA GLY A 141 9.46 -13.46 -6.26
C GLY A 141 8.91 -14.88 -6.39
N GLY A 142 7.91 -15.10 -7.25
CA GLY A 142 7.41 -16.43 -7.59
C GLY A 142 8.50 -17.31 -8.22
N ALA A 143 9.25 -16.78 -9.19
CA ALA A 143 10.35 -17.49 -9.83
C ALA A 143 11.48 -17.83 -8.84
N VAL A 144 11.88 -16.87 -7.99
CA VAL A 144 12.89 -17.08 -6.94
C VAL A 144 12.39 -18.11 -5.91
N THR A 145 11.13 -18.04 -5.52
CA THR A 145 10.53 -19.01 -4.58
C THR A 145 10.53 -20.43 -5.17
N ALA A 146 10.16 -20.58 -6.44
CA ALA A 146 10.20 -21.86 -7.14
C ALA A 146 11.62 -22.42 -7.22
N ALA A 147 12.60 -21.58 -7.59
CA ALA A 147 14.01 -21.95 -7.64
C ALA A 147 14.55 -22.35 -6.25
N ALA A 148 14.24 -21.57 -5.21
CA ALA A 148 14.65 -21.88 -3.85
C ALA A 148 14.03 -23.21 -3.33
N THR A 149 12.78 -23.47 -3.70
CA THR A 149 12.09 -24.72 -3.34
C THR A 149 12.75 -25.94 -4.01
N THR A 150 13.18 -25.81 -5.28
CA THR A 150 13.90 -26.88 -5.99
C THR A 150 15.31 -27.13 -5.41
N LEU A 151 15.99 -26.09 -4.94
CA LEU A 151 17.29 -26.25 -4.27
C LEU A 151 17.18 -26.94 -2.91
N GLY A 152 16.02 -26.85 -2.25
CA GLY A 152 15.82 -27.37 -0.90
C GLY A 152 16.60 -26.59 0.16
N MET A 153 17.03 -27.26 1.23
CA MET A 153 17.90 -26.66 2.25
C MET A 153 19.29 -26.44 1.67
N VAL A 154 19.83 -25.23 1.86
CA VAL A 154 21.15 -24.83 1.38
C VAL A 154 22.05 -24.56 2.58
N HIS A 155 23.20 -25.23 2.65
CA HIS A 155 24.20 -24.95 3.69
C HIS A 155 25.02 -23.73 3.28
N ILE A 156 24.95 -22.64 4.07
CA ILE A 156 25.74 -21.42 3.86
C ILE A 156 26.80 -21.34 4.96
N ALA A 157 28.07 -21.27 4.57
CA ALA A 157 29.16 -21.12 5.53
C ALA A 157 28.95 -19.89 6.43
N GLY A 158 28.97 -20.10 7.75
CA GLY A 158 28.73 -19.05 8.75
C GLY A 158 27.26 -18.80 9.12
N LEU A 159 26.29 -19.30 8.33
CA LEU A 159 24.85 -19.19 8.63
C LEU A 159 24.19 -20.55 8.95
N GLY A 160 24.84 -21.69 8.57
CA GLY A 160 24.26 -23.01 8.74
C GLY A 160 23.26 -23.38 7.63
N ASP A 161 22.28 -24.21 7.98
CA ASP A 161 21.28 -24.70 7.05
C ASP A 161 20.13 -23.69 6.90
N VAL A 162 19.99 -23.14 5.69
CA VAL A 162 19.03 -22.11 5.31
C VAL A 162 17.88 -22.78 4.56
N LYS A 163 16.65 -22.56 5.02
CA LYS A 163 15.43 -23.06 4.40
C LYS A 163 15.06 -22.26 3.14
N PRO A 164 14.30 -22.83 2.19
CA PRO A 164 13.91 -22.14 0.95
C PRO A 164 13.30 -20.75 1.18
N TRP A 165 12.35 -20.61 2.10
CA TRP A 165 11.72 -19.31 2.37
C TRP A 165 12.69 -18.28 2.98
N GLN A 166 13.64 -18.72 3.78
CA GLN A 166 14.69 -17.88 4.35
C GLN A 166 15.64 -17.37 3.26
N LEU A 167 16.03 -18.25 2.33
CA LEU A 167 16.88 -17.89 1.19
C LEU A 167 16.23 -16.81 0.32
N VAL A 168 14.91 -16.90 0.09
CA VAL A 168 14.16 -15.89 -0.67
C VAL A 168 14.28 -14.50 -0.02
N PHE A 169 14.15 -14.38 1.30
CA PHE A 169 14.32 -13.10 2.01
C PHE A 169 15.75 -12.58 1.96
N ILE A 170 16.76 -13.45 2.11
CA ILE A 170 18.17 -13.06 2.01
C ILE A 170 18.46 -12.47 0.63
N LEU A 171 17.99 -13.15 -0.43
CA LEU A 171 18.17 -12.70 -1.80
C LEU A 171 17.39 -11.40 -2.09
N ALA A 172 16.20 -11.21 -1.51
CA ALA A 172 15.39 -10.01 -1.68
C ALA A 172 16.02 -8.76 -1.06
N GLY A 173 16.77 -8.91 0.02
CA GLY A 173 17.49 -7.77 0.64
C GLY A 173 18.66 -7.25 -0.20
N ALA A 174 19.29 -8.09 -1.03
CA ALA A 174 20.49 -7.73 -1.79
C ALA A 174 20.30 -6.56 -2.79
N PRO A 175 19.22 -6.50 -3.61
CA PRO A 175 19.00 -5.39 -4.53
C PRO A 175 18.93 -4.02 -3.86
N GLY A 176 18.41 -3.96 -2.63
CA GLY A 176 18.34 -2.71 -1.88
C GLY A 176 19.68 -2.21 -1.40
N LEU A 177 20.58 -3.11 -1.01
CA LEU A 177 21.95 -2.73 -0.66
C LEU A 177 22.68 -2.11 -1.87
N PHE A 178 22.50 -2.72 -3.05
CA PHE A 178 23.03 -2.16 -4.30
C PHE A 178 22.40 -0.81 -4.65
N LEU A 179 21.07 -0.69 -4.51
CA LEU A 179 20.36 0.57 -4.75
C LEU A 179 20.80 1.69 -3.81
N ALA A 180 21.09 1.37 -2.55
CA ALA A 180 21.59 2.35 -1.59
C ALA A 180 22.95 2.94 -2.01
N VAL A 181 23.83 2.12 -2.58
CA VAL A 181 25.10 2.60 -3.15
C VAL A 181 24.85 3.53 -4.33
N LEU A 182 23.92 3.18 -5.22
CA LEU A 182 23.53 4.05 -6.36
C LEU A 182 22.92 5.38 -5.88
N LEU A 183 22.17 5.39 -4.79
CA LEU A 183 21.56 6.60 -4.24
C LEU A 183 22.61 7.60 -3.73
N LEU A 184 23.80 7.16 -3.33
CA LEU A 184 24.91 8.05 -2.96
C LEU A 184 25.40 8.91 -4.14
N ALA A 185 25.23 8.46 -5.38
CA ALA A 185 25.54 9.22 -6.58
C ALA A 185 24.49 10.30 -6.92
N VAL A 186 23.31 10.25 -6.31
CA VAL A 186 22.25 11.24 -6.51
C VAL A 186 22.61 12.52 -5.76
N ARG A 187 22.51 13.67 -6.42
CA ARG A 187 22.78 14.96 -5.77
C ARG A 187 21.57 15.40 -4.92
N GLU A 188 21.82 15.99 -3.76
CA GLU A 188 20.76 16.66 -2.98
C GLU A 188 20.44 17.97 -3.67
N PRO A 189 19.17 18.22 -4.09
CA PRO A 189 18.80 19.49 -4.71
C PRO A 189 18.76 20.62 -3.67
N ALA A 190 19.08 21.84 -4.12
CA ALA A 190 18.90 23.03 -3.31
C ALA A 190 17.41 23.18 -2.96
N ARG A 191 17.10 23.62 -1.76
CA ARG A 191 15.72 23.82 -1.31
C ARG A 191 15.17 25.11 -1.89
N HIS A 192 14.02 25.04 -2.54
CA HIS A 192 13.33 26.17 -3.12
C HIS A 192 12.06 26.50 -2.33
N GLY A 193 11.86 27.78 -2.03
CA GLY A 193 10.52 28.33 -1.72
C GLY A 193 9.94 28.11 -0.33
N VAL A 194 10.73 27.75 0.68
CA VAL A 194 10.21 27.69 2.06
C VAL A 194 10.54 29.00 2.79
N SER A 195 9.59 29.94 2.82
CA SER A 195 9.72 31.12 3.67
C SER A 195 9.67 30.70 5.16
N LEU A 196 10.38 31.42 6.03
CA LEU A 196 10.35 31.17 7.47
C LEU A 196 8.93 31.31 8.06
N VAL A 197 8.08 32.12 7.41
CA VAL A 197 6.68 32.34 7.79
C VAL A 197 5.79 31.14 7.47
N ASP A 198 6.07 30.39 6.38
CA ASP A 198 5.32 29.17 6.04
C ASP A 198 5.70 27.96 6.92
N ARG A 199 6.83 28.06 7.65
CA ARG A 199 7.26 27.02 8.63
C ARG A 199 6.46 27.04 9.94
N ALA A 200 5.84 28.16 10.29
CA ALA A 200 4.91 28.26 11.40
C ALA A 200 3.53 27.78 10.92
N GLY A 201 3.38 26.46 10.73
CA GLY A 201 2.07 25.86 10.41
C GLY A 201 0.97 26.36 11.35
N MET A 202 -0.28 26.27 10.93
CA MET A 202 -1.41 26.63 11.80
C MET A 202 -1.29 25.91 13.17
N PRO A 203 -1.63 26.60 14.27
CA PRO A 203 -1.68 25.98 15.59
C PRO A 203 -2.55 24.71 15.54
N LEU A 204 -2.11 23.65 16.19
CA LEU A 204 -2.84 22.37 16.23
C LEU A 204 -4.30 22.52 16.67
N SER A 205 -4.58 23.49 17.53
CA SER A 205 -5.94 23.82 17.98
C SER A 205 -6.85 24.32 16.86
N GLU A 206 -6.33 25.15 15.96
CA GLU A 206 -7.09 25.63 14.78
C GLU A 206 -7.30 24.54 13.73
N VAL A 207 -6.28 23.71 13.53
CA VAL A 207 -6.38 22.52 12.68
C VAL A 207 -7.46 21.58 13.21
N TRP A 208 -7.44 21.29 14.53
CA TRP A 208 -8.42 20.42 15.17
C TRP A 208 -9.84 20.99 15.06
N LYS A 209 -10.00 22.29 15.27
CA LYS A 209 -11.29 22.99 15.09
C LYS A 209 -11.81 22.85 13.66
N ALA A 210 -10.98 23.10 12.66
CA ALA A 210 -11.37 22.95 11.26
C ALA A 210 -11.72 21.50 10.88
N PHE A 211 -11.04 20.50 11.46
CA PHE A 211 -11.44 19.10 11.34
C PHE A 211 -12.79 18.82 11.95
N LEU A 212 -13.06 19.34 13.16
CA LEU A 212 -14.34 19.17 13.83
C LEU A 212 -15.50 19.82 13.08
N ASP A 213 -15.29 21.00 12.49
CA ASP A 213 -16.29 21.72 11.69
C ASP A 213 -16.72 20.94 10.44
N ARG A 214 -15.82 20.17 9.84
CA ARG A 214 -16.08 19.33 8.65
C ARG A 214 -15.92 17.84 8.93
N ARG A 215 -16.09 17.43 10.18
CA ARG A 215 -15.84 16.03 10.62
C ARG A 215 -16.53 14.97 9.76
N VAL A 216 -17.75 15.20 9.32
CA VAL A 216 -18.47 14.24 8.48
C VAL A 216 -17.73 14.01 7.17
N ALA A 217 -17.30 15.07 6.49
CA ALA A 217 -16.57 14.94 5.22
C ALA A 217 -15.22 14.24 5.38
N TYR A 218 -14.46 14.62 6.43
CA TYR A 218 -13.15 14.00 6.68
C TYR A 218 -13.27 12.54 7.13
N LEU A 219 -14.20 12.23 8.03
CA LEU A 219 -14.40 10.86 8.53
C LEU A 219 -14.95 9.93 7.44
N THR A 220 -15.90 10.40 6.61
CA THR A 220 -16.43 9.60 5.50
C THR A 220 -15.36 9.34 4.44
N LEU A 221 -14.56 10.35 4.06
CA LEU A 221 -13.49 10.13 3.09
C LEU A 221 -12.40 9.22 3.64
N ALA A 222 -11.91 9.48 4.86
CA ALA A 222 -10.88 8.66 5.50
C ALA A 222 -11.35 7.24 5.73
N GLY A 223 -12.59 7.05 6.18
CA GLY A 223 -13.19 5.74 6.36
C GLY A 223 -13.32 4.97 5.05
N ALA A 224 -13.86 5.60 4.00
CA ALA A 224 -14.00 4.97 2.69
C ALA A 224 -12.65 4.53 2.11
N LEU A 225 -11.63 5.41 2.13
CA LEU A 225 -10.31 5.09 1.64
C LEU A 225 -9.60 4.02 2.50
N SER A 226 -9.78 4.06 3.82
CA SER A 226 -9.25 3.01 4.71
C SER A 226 -9.88 1.65 4.42
N LEU A 227 -11.19 1.57 4.18
CA LEU A 227 -11.87 0.32 3.80
C LEU A 227 -11.43 -0.19 2.42
N LEU A 228 -11.23 0.70 1.46
CA LEU A 228 -10.71 0.34 0.14
C LEU A 228 -9.30 -0.24 0.22
N VAL A 229 -8.41 0.40 0.98
CA VAL A 229 -7.05 -0.09 1.19
C VAL A 229 -7.05 -1.36 2.04
N MET A 230 -7.93 -1.46 3.04
CA MET A 230 -8.13 -2.66 3.85
C MET A 230 -8.49 -3.87 2.98
N GLN A 231 -9.44 -3.69 2.05
CA GLN A 231 -9.80 -4.76 1.11
C GLN A 231 -8.67 -5.07 0.13
N GLY A 232 -8.00 -4.06 -0.42
CA GLY A 232 -6.91 -4.24 -1.38
C GLY A 232 -5.70 -4.95 -0.77
N HIS A 233 -5.22 -4.50 0.39
CA HIS A 233 -4.11 -5.14 1.11
C HIS A 233 -4.50 -6.49 1.70
N GLY A 234 -5.72 -6.59 2.27
CA GLY A 234 -6.22 -7.84 2.81
C GLY A 234 -6.27 -8.92 1.75
N SER A 235 -6.99 -8.69 0.66
CA SER A 235 -7.07 -9.64 -0.45
C SER A 235 -5.69 -9.90 -1.08
N GLY A 236 -4.91 -8.84 -1.35
CA GLY A 236 -3.59 -8.96 -1.95
C GLY A 236 -2.65 -9.88 -1.17
N THR A 237 -2.71 -9.84 0.15
CA THR A 237 -1.95 -10.75 1.01
C THR A 237 -2.36 -12.21 0.84
N TRP A 238 -3.65 -12.48 0.73
CA TRP A 238 -4.19 -13.84 0.74
C TRP A 238 -4.44 -14.44 -0.63
N ILE A 239 -4.40 -13.66 -1.73
CA ILE A 239 -4.63 -14.20 -3.09
C ILE A 239 -3.64 -15.32 -3.46
N PRO A 240 -2.31 -15.22 -3.25
CA PRO A 240 -1.43 -16.33 -3.55
C PRO A 240 -1.78 -17.60 -2.75
N THR A 241 -1.99 -17.44 -1.45
CA THR A 241 -2.41 -18.53 -0.56
C THR A 241 -3.74 -19.14 -0.97
N PHE A 242 -4.70 -18.33 -1.41
CA PHE A 242 -5.99 -18.80 -1.93
C PHE A 242 -5.80 -19.72 -3.15
N PHE A 243 -4.93 -19.36 -4.11
CA PHE A 243 -4.65 -20.21 -5.26
C PHE A 243 -3.93 -21.52 -4.88
N VAL A 244 -3.03 -21.45 -3.91
CA VAL A 244 -2.37 -22.66 -3.37
C VAL A 244 -3.40 -23.58 -2.71
N ARG A 245 -4.23 -23.05 -1.80
CA ARG A 245 -5.18 -23.88 -1.02
C ARG A 245 -6.35 -24.42 -1.85
N LYS A 246 -6.89 -23.60 -2.78
CA LYS A 246 -8.08 -23.96 -3.56
C LYS A 246 -7.78 -24.73 -4.83
N PHE A 247 -6.73 -24.34 -5.56
CA PHE A 247 -6.42 -24.88 -6.87
C PHE A 247 -5.12 -25.69 -6.92
N GLY A 248 -4.39 -25.80 -5.80
CA GLY A 248 -3.14 -26.55 -5.74
C GLY A 248 -2.01 -25.93 -6.58
N TRP A 249 -2.05 -24.62 -6.85
CA TRP A 249 -1.02 -23.98 -7.64
C TRP A 249 0.26 -23.77 -6.84
N GLU A 250 1.40 -23.96 -7.51
CA GLU A 250 2.70 -23.64 -6.94
C GLU A 250 2.92 -22.11 -6.89
N PRO A 251 3.71 -21.59 -5.92
CA PRO A 251 4.01 -20.18 -5.77
C PRO A 251 4.55 -19.52 -7.05
N GLY A 252 5.37 -20.23 -7.82
CA GLY A 252 5.90 -19.75 -9.09
C GLY A 252 4.81 -19.50 -10.14
N ARG A 253 3.85 -20.41 -10.28
CA ARG A 253 2.74 -20.31 -11.23
C ARG A 253 1.81 -19.15 -10.88
N ILE A 254 1.40 -19.04 -9.61
CA ILE A 254 0.51 -17.94 -9.19
C ILE A 254 1.23 -16.61 -9.23
N GLY A 255 2.52 -16.56 -8.85
CA GLY A 255 3.33 -15.36 -8.95
C GLY A 255 3.38 -14.82 -10.38
N ALA A 256 3.67 -15.66 -11.37
CA ALA A 256 3.69 -15.27 -12.77
C ALA A 256 2.30 -14.80 -13.26
N ALA A 257 1.24 -15.59 -13.02
CA ALA A 257 -0.10 -15.30 -13.51
C ALA A 257 -0.71 -14.05 -12.85
N TYR A 258 -0.74 -14.02 -11.53
CA TYR A 258 -1.33 -12.89 -10.79
C TYR A 258 -0.45 -11.63 -10.87
N GLY A 259 0.88 -11.78 -10.87
CA GLY A 259 1.79 -10.66 -11.07
C GLY A 259 1.57 -9.97 -12.41
N THR A 260 1.35 -10.73 -13.48
CA THR A 260 0.98 -10.19 -14.80
C THR A 260 -0.37 -9.44 -14.76
N VAL A 261 -1.36 -10.00 -14.06
CA VAL A 261 -2.65 -9.31 -13.85
C VAL A 261 -2.46 -7.97 -13.14
N VAL A 262 -1.69 -7.92 -12.05
CA VAL A 262 -1.42 -6.68 -11.30
C VAL A 262 -0.68 -5.67 -12.18
N LEU A 263 0.35 -6.10 -12.90
CA LEU A 263 1.13 -5.22 -13.79
C LEU A 263 0.26 -4.59 -14.88
N LEU A 264 -0.53 -5.38 -15.57
CA LEU A 264 -1.31 -4.91 -16.71
C LEU A 264 -2.57 -4.17 -16.28
N PHE A 265 -3.40 -4.79 -15.44
CA PHE A 265 -4.72 -4.26 -15.10
C PHE A 265 -4.67 -3.25 -13.95
N GLY A 266 -3.80 -3.43 -12.96
CA GLY A 266 -3.62 -2.45 -11.89
C GLY A 266 -3.06 -1.12 -12.42
N THR A 267 -2.02 -1.20 -13.28
CA THR A 267 -1.41 0.00 -13.87
C THR A 267 -2.37 0.71 -14.82
N SER A 268 -3.03 -0.04 -15.73
CA SER A 268 -3.99 0.57 -16.67
C SER A 268 -5.21 1.15 -15.96
N GLY A 269 -5.69 0.49 -14.90
CA GLY A 269 -6.79 1.00 -14.07
C GLY A 269 -6.44 2.32 -13.38
N ALA A 270 -5.25 2.43 -12.78
CA ALA A 270 -4.81 3.66 -12.14
C ALA A 270 -4.66 4.82 -13.14
N LEU A 271 -4.12 4.55 -14.35
CA LEU A 271 -4.01 5.54 -15.42
C LEU A 271 -5.39 5.99 -15.91
N LEU A 272 -6.29 5.06 -16.21
CA LEU A 272 -7.62 5.37 -16.71
C LEU A 272 -8.49 6.04 -15.64
N GLY A 273 -8.37 5.65 -14.37
CA GLY A 273 -9.02 6.35 -13.26
C GLY A 273 -8.66 7.83 -13.19
N GLY A 274 -7.36 8.15 -13.37
CA GLY A 274 -6.88 9.52 -13.45
C GLY A 274 -7.43 10.28 -14.68
N ILE A 275 -7.50 9.63 -15.85
CA ILE A 275 -8.08 10.20 -17.07
C ILE A 275 -9.58 10.48 -16.88
N VAL A 276 -10.33 9.55 -16.30
CA VAL A 276 -11.76 9.71 -16.00
C VAL A 276 -11.98 10.87 -15.04
N ALA A 277 -11.24 10.94 -13.93
CA ALA A 277 -11.33 12.05 -12.99
C ALA A 277 -11.06 13.40 -13.66
N ASN A 278 -10.03 13.47 -14.52
CA ASN A 278 -9.69 14.68 -15.25
C ASN A 278 -10.77 15.05 -16.30
N HIS A 279 -11.35 14.08 -16.99
CA HIS A 279 -12.45 14.29 -17.93
C HIS A 279 -13.70 14.85 -17.24
N LEU A 280 -14.09 14.26 -16.10
CA LEU A 280 -15.21 14.76 -15.29
C LEU A 280 -14.96 16.19 -14.81
N ARG A 281 -13.74 16.50 -14.38
CA ARG A 281 -13.34 17.85 -13.96
C ARG A 281 -13.41 18.86 -15.11
N ARG A 282 -12.96 18.50 -16.31
CA ARG A 282 -13.07 19.34 -17.52
C ARG A 282 -14.51 19.63 -17.89
N ARG A 283 -15.42 18.68 -17.64
CA ARG A 283 -16.87 18.88 -17.79
C ARG A 283 -17.52 19.66 -16.66
N ARG A 284 -16.72 20.26 -15.74
CA ARG A 284 -17.18 21.01 -14.58
C ARG A 284 -18.12 20.23 -13.66
N ILE A 285 -18.01 18.91 -13.63
CA ILE A 285 -18.78 18.08 -12.71
C ILE A 285 -18.21 18.31 -11.31
N ALA A 286 -19.09 18.74 -10.40
CA ALA A 286 -18.72 18.92 -9.00
C ALA A 286 -18.22 17.61 -8.40
N GLN A 287 -17.16 17.70 -7.58
CA GLN A 287 -16.58 16.56 -6.88
C GLN A 287 -16.11 15.40 -7.81
N ALA A 288 -15.59 15.75 -8.99
CA ALA A 288 -15.15 14.78 -10.02
C ALA A 288 -14.23 13.67 -9.45
N ASN A 289 -13.35 14.02 -8.52
CA ASN A 289 -12.43 13.08 -7.88
C ASN A 289 -13.14 12.04 -7.00
N VAL A 290 -14.12 12.48 -6.22
CA VAL A 290 -14.94 11.58 -5.38
C VAL A 290 -15.80 10.67 -6.26
N LEU A 291 -16.36 11.21 -7.36
CA LEU A 291 -17.16 10.43 -8.29
C LEU A 291 -16.33 9.36 -9.02
N ALA A 292 -15.11 9.67 -9.46
CA ALA A 292 -14.21 8.68 -10.06
C ALA A 292 -13.86 7.57 -9.05
N CYS A 293 -13.60 7.95 -7.78
CA CYS A 293 -13.35 7.01 -6.69
C CYS A 293 -14.56 6.09 -6.46
N LEU A 294 -15.77 6.67 -6.39
CA LEU A 294 -17.03 5.93 -6.22
C LEU A 294 -17.27 4.95 -7.38
N THR A 295 -17.05 5.39 -8.62
CA THR A 295 -17.23 4.54 -9.81
C THR A 295 -16.31 3.33 -9.76
N GLY A 296 -15.02 3.54 -9.48
CA GLY A 296 -14.06 2.44 -9.37
C GLY A 296 -14.41 1.48 -8.23
N CYS A 297 -14.76 2.03 -7.05
CA CYS A 297 -15.16 1.22 -5.91
C CYS A 297 -16.40 0.38 -6.20
N ALA A 298 -17.47 0.98 -6.73
CA ALA A 298 -18.74 0.31 -7.01
C ALA A 298 -18.57 -0.81 -8.06
N LEU A 299 -17.79 -0.54 -9.12
CA LEU A 299 -17.52 -1.54 -10.16
C LEU A 299 -16.57 -2.65 -9.68
N ALA A 300 -15.72 -2.40 -8.70
CA ALA A 300 -14.85 -3.42 -8.10
C ALA A 300 -15.62 -4.44 -7.25
N VAL A 301 -16.78 -4.07 -6.66
CA VAL A 301 -17.55 -4.93 -5.75
C VAL A 301 -17.84 -6.33 -6.32
N PRO A 302 -18.48 -6.48 -7.50
CA PRO A 302 -18.83 -7.81 -8.01
C PRO A 302 -17.59 -8.66 -8.27
N PHE A 303 -16.52 -8.08 -8.77
CA PHE A 303 -15.27 -8.80 -9.01
C PHE A 303 -14.62 -9.27 -7.71
N ALA A 304 -14.60 -8.43 -6.68
CA ALA A 304 -14.02 -8.76 -5.37
C ALA A 304 -14.79 -9.86 -4.64
N VAL A 305 -16.11 -9.87 -4.78
CA VAL A 305 -16.97 -10.89 -4.14
C VAL A 305 -16.92 -12.21 -4.90
N LEU A 306 -16.86 -12.17 -6.23
CA LEU A 306 -17.02 -13.37 -7.06
C LEU A 306 -15.70 -14.10 -7.33
N PHE A 307 -14.52 -13.42 -7.38
CA PHE A 307 -13.28 -14.11 -7.73
C PHE A 307 -12.92 -15.27 -6.79
N PRO A 308 -13.16 -15.19 -5.46
CA PRO A 308 -12.84 -16.30 -4.58
C PRO A 308 -13.78 -17.49 -4.75
N LEU A 309 -14.99 -17.22 -5.25
CA LEU A 309 -16.04 -18.24 -5.44
C LEU A 309 -15.94 -18.94 -6.80
N ALA A 310 -15.11 -18.44 -7.71
CA ALA A 310 -14.93 -19.01 -9.05
C ALA A 310 -14.55 -20.50 -8.97
N SER A 311 -15.13 -21.31 -9.86
CA SER A 311 -14.90 -22.78 -9.91
C SER A 311 -13.56 -23.15 -10.56
N THR A 312 -13.03 -22.28 -11.44
CA THR A 312 -11.76 -22.52 -12.16
C THR A 312 -10.75 -21.39 -11.86
N PRO A 313 -9.45 -21.71 -11.88
CA PRO A 313 -8.42 -20.69 -11.66
C PRO A 313 -8.39 -19.62 -12.74
N GLU A 314 -8.71 -19.95 -14.00
CA GLU A 314 -8.77 -19.01 -15.12
C GLU A 314 -9.89 -17.99 -14.92
N MET A 315 -11.08 -18.44 -14.51
CA MET A 315 -12.20 -17.57 -14.17
C MET A 315 -11.84 -16.66 -13.00
N SER A 316 -11.19 -17.21 -11.97
CA SER A 316 -10.72 -16.41 -10.84
C SER A 316 -9.73 -15.32 -11.27
N LEU A 317 -8.75 -15.63 -12.14
CA LEU A 317 -7.80 -14.67 -12.69
C LEU A 317 -8.48 -13.60 -13.55
N ALA A 318 -9.47 -13.97 -14.36
CA ALA A 318 -10.24 -13.02 -15.16
C ALA A 318 -11.02 -12.02 -14.27
N LEU A 319 -11.63 -12.52 -13.20
CA LEU A 319 -12.29 -11.66 -12.22
C LEU A 319 -11.30 -10.79 -11.45
N LEU A 320 -10.11 -11.31 -11.11
CA LEU A 320 -9.04 -10.54 -10.51
C LEU A 320 -8.51 -9.44 -11.45
N ALA A 321 -8.50 -9.66 -12.77
CA ALA A 321 -8.15 -8.62 -13.73
C ALA A 321 -9.13 -7.44 -13.66
N GLY A 322 -10.45 -7.72 -13.63
CA GLY A 322 -11.48 -6.71 -13.42
C GLY A 322 -11.36 -6.00 -12.07
N LEU A 323 -11.11 -6.76 -11.00
CA LEU A 323 -10.89 -6.19 -9.66
C LEU A 323 -9.69 -5.23 -9.65
N ASN A 324 -8.52 -5.65 -10.13
CA ASN A 324 -7.32 -4.82 -10.13
C ASN A 324 -7.49 -3.57 -10.99
N PHE A 325 -8.18 -3.69 -12.13
CA PHE A 325 -8.47 -2.57 -13.00
C PHE A 325 -9.31 -1.49 -12.29
N PHE A 326 -10.45 -1.86 -11.72
CA PHE A 326 -11.33 -0.89 -11.05
C PHE A 326 -10.80 -0.42 -9.69
N ALA A 327 -10.06 -1.26 -8.96
CA ALA A 327 -9.39 -0.86 -7.73
C ALA A 327 -8.28 0.19 -7.94
N GLY A 328 -7.79 0.35 -9.17
CA GLY A 328 -6.85 1.41 -9.53
C GLY A 328 -7.46 2.83 -9.52
N PHE A 329 -8.77 2.97 -9.81
CA PHE A 329 -9.44 4.27 -9.93
C PHE A 329 -9.39 5.13 -8.66
N PRO A 330 -9.63 4.61 -7.45
CA PRO A 330 -9.61 5.39 -6.22
C PRO A 330 -8.26 6.02 -5.88
N PHE A 331 -7.14 5.45 -6.34
CA PHE A 331 -5.82 5.96 -6.01
C PHE A 331 -5.57 7.39 -6.49
N ALA A 332 -6.00 7.73 -7.71
CA ALA A 332 -5.83 9.08 -8.25
C ALA A 332 -6.85 10.07 -7.62
N GLY A 333 -8.11 9.65 -7.46
CA GLY A 333 -9.20 10.51 -6.99
C GLY A 333 -9.21 10.73 -5.47
N GLY A 334 -8.90 9.70 -4.68
CA GLY A 334 -9.02 9.75 -3.23
C GLY A 334 -8.09 10.77 -2.56
N TYR A 335 -6.82 10.80 -2.96
CA TYR A 335 -5.86 11.78 -2.44
C TYR A 335 -6.10 13.21 -2.97
N ALA A 336 -6.64 13.35 -4.18
CA ALA A 336 -7.03 14.66 -4.69
C ALA A 336 -8.27 15.20 -3.95
N ALA A 337 -9.21 14.36 -3.58
CA ALA A 337 -10.42 14.75 -2.85
C ALA A 337 -10.10 15.39 -1.48
N ILE A 338 -9.12 14.87 -0.72
CA ILE A 338 -8.74 15.47 0.57
C ILE A 338 -8.18 16.88 0.38
N GLN A 339 -7.43 17.11 -0.70
CA GLN A 339 -6.87 18.43 -1.00
C GLN A 339 -7.94 19.45 -1.41
N GLU A 340 -9.01 18.99 -2.10
CA GLU A 340 -10.16 19.83 -2.45
C GLU A 340 -11.00 20.20 -1.22
N LEU A 341 -11.15 19.28 -0.27
CA LEU A 341 -11.90 19.51 0.96
C LEU A 341 -11.18 20.40 1.97
N THR A 342 -9.87 20.58 1.81
CA THR A 342 -9.00 21.18 2.84
C THR A 342 -8.45 22.53 2.39
N PRO A 343 -8.52 23.59 3.24
CA PRO A 343 -7.86 24.86 2.99
C PRO A 343 -6.35 24.70 2.74
N ASN A 344 -5.77 25.53 1.86
CA ASN A 344 -4.38 25.42 1.42
C ASN A 344 -3.38 25.28 2.57
N ARG A 345 -3.55 26.06 3.66
CA ARG A 345 -2.65 26.06 4.83
C ARG A 345 -2.65 24.75 5.64
N MET A 346 -3.70 23.93 5.49
CA MET A 346 -3.89 22.67 6.25
C MET A 346 -3.73 21.42 5.40
N ARG A 347 -3.54 21.52 4.09
CA ARG A 347 -3.52 20.37 3.16
C ARG A 347 -2.49 19.32 3.53
N ALA A 348 -1.29 19.73 3.93
CA ALA A 348 -0.23 18.80 4.32
C ALA A 348 -0.63 17.98 5.56
N GLN A 349 -1.20 18.64 6.58
CA GLN A 349 -1.62 17.99 7.83
C GLN A 349 -2.82 17.07 7.59
N ALA A 350 -3.81 17.49 6.78
CA ALA A 350 -4.95 16.67 6.42
C ALA A 350 -4.54 15.43 5.62
N THR A 351 -3.62 15.59 4.66
CA THR A 351 -3.08 14.47 3.89
C THR A 351 -2.29 13.50 4.79
N ALA A 352 -1.49 14.02 5.72
CA ALA A 352 -0.75 13.19 6.68
C ALA A 352 -1.70 12.40 7.60
N ALA A 353 -2.76 13.04 8.12
CA ALA A 353 -3.78 12.37 8.93
C ALA A 353 -4.53 11.29 8.13
N LEU A 354 -4.88 11.58 6.88
CA LEU A 354 -5.50 10.61 5.99
C LEU A 354 -4.58 9.41 5.74
N LEU A 355 -3.31 9.64 5.40
CA LEU A 355 -2.32 8.60 5.18
C LEU A 355 -2.10 7.75 6.44
N PHE A 356 -2.11 8.38 7.62
CA PHE A 356 -2.06 7.67 8.89
C PHE A 356 -3.22 6.69 9.03
N CYS A 357 -4.46 7.14 8.86
CA CYS A 357 -5.65 6.28 8.94
C CYS A 357 -5.61 5.17 7.89
N VAL A 358 -5.31 5.50 6.64
CA VAL A 358 -5.29 4.56 5.53
C VAL A 358 -4.23 3.47 5.71
N ASN A 359 -3.02 3.82 6.16
CA ASN A 359 -1.96 2.83 6.37
C ASN A 359 -2.19 2.00 7.63
N LEU A 360 -2.59 2.62 8.74
CA LEU A 360 -2.77 1.91 10.00
C LEU A 360 -4.01 1.01 9.98
N ILE A 361 -5.16 1.56 9.58
CA ILE A 361 -6.43 0.83 9.52
C ILE A 361 -6.47 -0.03 8.25
N GLY A 362 -6.27 0.59 7.09
CA GLY A 362 -6.37 -0.10 5.82
C GLY A 362 -5.27 -1.14 5.64
N GLY A 363 -4.01 -0.71 5.63
CA GLY A 363 -2.86 -1.59 5.44
C GLY A 363 -2.62 -2.55 6.60
N GLY A 364 -2.78 -2.06 7.85
CA GLY A 364 -2.52 -2.84 9.05
C GLY A 364 -3.55 -3.92 9.33
N LEU A 365 -4.85 -3.58 9.30
CA LEU A 365 -5.92 -4.50 9.67
C LEU A 365 -6.44 -5.35 8.50
N GLY A 366 -6.18 -4.95 7.24
CA GLY A 366 -6.71 -5.65 6.08
C GLY A 366 -6.44 -7.16 6.08
N PRO A 367 -5.18 -7.60 6.13
CA PRO A 367 -4.86 -9.03 6.20
C PRO A 367 -5.46 -9.72 7.42
N THR A 368 -5.51 -9.03 8.56
CA THR A 368 -5.96 -9.57 9.86
C THR A 368 -7.47 -9.85 9.86
N VAL A 369 -8.29 -8.99 9.26
CA VAL A 369 -9.75 -9.21 9.18
C VAL A 369 -10.06 -10.52 8.44
N ILE A 370 -9.38 -10.78 7.33
CA ILE A 370 -9.58 -12.02 6.56
C ILE A 370 -9.10 -13.24 7.36
N ALA A 371 -7.95 -13.13 8.02
CA ALA A 371 -7.42 -14.20 8.87
C ALA A 371 -8.33 -14.51 10.07
N LEU A 372 -8.92 -13.51 10.70
CA LEU A 372 -9.89 -13.71 11.77
C LEU A 372 -11.14 -14.44 11.29
N PHE A 373 -11.57 -14.23 10.04
CA PHE A 373 -12.67 -15.00 9.48
C PHE A 373 -12.29 -16.47 9.29
N THR A 374 -11.07 -16.78 8.78
CA THR A 374 -10.64 -18.18 8.64
C THR A 374 -10.46 -18.87 9.99
N ASP A 375 -9.75 -18.23 10.93
CA ASP A 375 -9.35 -18.87 12.19
C ASP A 375 -10.47 -18.94 13.22
N TYR A 376 -11.36 -17.93 13.30
CA TYR A 376 -12.35 -17.82 14.39
C TYR A 376 -13.80 -17.93 13.92
N LEU A 377 -14.18 -17.37 12.75
CA LEU A 377 -15.55 -17.42 12.25
C LEU A 377 -15.83 -18.79 11.60
N PHE A 378 -15.00 -19.16 10.61
CA PHE A 378 -15.15 -20.44 9.89
C PHE A 378 -14.42 -21.58 10.54
N ARG A 379 -13.37 -21.30 11.31
CA ARG A 379 -12.48 -22.28 11.98
C ARG A 379 -11.91 -23.34 11.01
N ASP A 380 -11.71 -22.93 9.77
CA ASP A 380 -11.18 -23.78 8.70
C ASP A 380 -10.33 -22.94 7.74
N ALA A 381 -9.06 -23.29 7.60
CA ALA A 381 -8.15 -22.64 6.64
C ALA A 381 -8.59 -22.83 5.19
N ARG A 382 -9.41 -23.84 4.88
CA ARG A 382 -10.00 -24.08 3.55
C ARG A 382 -11.15 -23.10 3.23
N ALA A 383 -11.71 -22.45 4.25
CA ALA A 383 -12.74 -21.43 4.09
C ALA A 383 -12.18 -20.05 3.68
N LEU A 384 -10.90 -19.95 3.32
CA LEU A 384 -10.29 -18.71 2.82
C LEU A 384 -11.07 -18.09 1.66
N PRO A 385 -11.62 -18.81 0.68
CA PRO A 385 -12.49 -18.25 -0.36
C PRO A 385 -13.70 -17.51 0.21
N GLN A 386 -14.39 -18.09 1.18
CA GLN A 386 -15.55 -17.50 1.84
C GLN A 386 -15.14 -16.27 2.68
N ALA A 387 -14.00 -16.33 3.37
CA ALA A 387 -13.47 -15.22 4.15
C ALA A 387 -13.13 -14.00 3.25
N LEU A 388 -12.50 -14.22 2.10
CA LEU A 388 -12.21 -13.20 1.10
C LEU A 388 -13.49 -12.58 0.54
N SER A 389 -14.46 -13.41 0.14
CA SER A 389 -15.73 -12.96 -0.41
C SER A 389 -16.55 -12.19 0.62
N LEU A 390 -16.64 -12.66 1.87
CA LEU A 390 -17.35 -11.99 2.96
C LEU A 390 -16.72 -10.64 3.29
N SER A 391 -15.39 -10.59 3.41
CA SER A 391 -14.68 -9.34 3.63
C SER A 391 -15.03 -8.31 2.55
N ALA A 392 -14.97 -8.71 1.27
CA ALA A 392 -15.31 -7.83 0.15
C ALA A 392 -16.78 -7.39 0.17
N ALA A 393 -17.72 -8.32 0.46
CA ALA A 393 -19.15 -8.06 0.50
C ALA A 393 -19.57 -7.09 1.62
N VAL A 394 -18.75 -6.98 2.68
CA VAL A 394 -19.01 -6.04 3.78
C VAL A 394 -18.26 -4.72 3.54
N THR A 395 -16.97 -4.78 3.31
CA THR A 395 -16.12 -3.57 3.31
C THR A 395 -16.37 -2.65 2.13
N LEU A 396 -16.48 -3.19 0.92
CA LEU A 396 -16.65 -2.37 -0.29
C LEU A 396 -18.01 -1.67 -0.37
N PRO A 397 -19.17 -2.33 -0.12
CA PRO A 397 -20.44 -1.63 -0.07
C PRO A 397 -20.49 -0.52 1.00
N VAL A 398 -19.88 -0.75 2.17
CA VAL A 398 -19.78 0.29 3.21
C VAL A 398 -18.95 1.48 2.69
N ALA A 399 -17.81 1.23 2.02
CA ALA A 399 -17.03 2.28 1.39
C ALA A 399 -17.82 3.04 0.31
N VAL A 400 -18.60 2.34 -0.53
CA VAL A 400 -19.50 2.95 -1.51
C VAL A 400 -20.54 3.86 -0.84
N VAL A 401 -21.20 3.39 0.22
CA VAL A 401 -22.17 4.20 0.97
C VAL A 401 -21.50 5.44 1.55
N MET A 402 -20.31 5.32 2.14
CA MET A 402 -19.57 6.46 2.67
C MET A 402 -19.23 7.48 1.56
N LEU A 403 -18.79 7.05 0.38
CA LEU A 403 -18.52 7.94 -0.75
C LEU A 403 -19.78 8.61 -1.27
N VAL A 404 -20.93 7.92 -1.32
CA VAL A 404 -22.24 8.51 -1.68
C VAL A 404 -22.66 9.54 -0.64
N MET A 405 -22.49 9.25 0.66
CA MET A 405 -22.76 10.21 1.73
C MET A 405 -21.90 11.47 1.59
N LEU A 406 -20.62 11.31 1.26
CA LEU A 406 -19.71 12.44 1.01
C LEU A 406 -20.19 13.32 -0.15
N LEU A 407 -20.62 12.70 -1.27
CA LEU A 407 -21.16 13.43 -2.42
C LEU A 407 -22.42 14.24 -2.05
N ARG A 408 -23.34 13.62 -1.31
CA ARG A 408 -24.60 14.28 -0.88
C ARG A 408 -24.33 15.40 0.13
N PHE A 409 -23.42 15.18 1.07
CA PHE A 409 -23.09 16.18 2.09
C PHE A 409 -22.49 17.44 1.48
N ASN A 410 -21.62 17.30 0.49
CA ASN A 410 -21.00 18.44 -0.19
C ASN A 410 -21.91 19.10 -1.25
N ALA A 411 -22.96 18.42 -1.72
CA ALA A 411 -23.93 18.97 -2.65
C ALA A 411 -25.01 19.85 -1.97
N ALA A 412 -25.12 19.84 -0.63
CA ALA A 412 -26.10 20.65 0.10
C ALA A 412 -25.78 22.14 -0.04
N PRO A 413 -26.75 22.99 -0.51
CA PRO A 413 -26.57 24.43 -0.68
C PRO A 413 -26.15 25.11 0.64
N GLY A 414 -25.10 25.95 0.60
CA GLY A 414 -24.65 26.76 1.74
C GLY A 414 -23.53 26.13 2.62
N ARG A 415 -23.05 24.91 2.33
CA ARG A 415 -21.96 24.27 3.11
C ARG A 415 -20.58 24.36 2.46
N LEU A 416 -20.50 24.66 1.17
CA LEU A 416 -19.29 25.16 0.54
C LEU A 416 -19.26 26.67 0.79
N GLY A 417 -18.79 27.10 1.94
CA GLY A 417 -18.66 28.51 2.28
C GLY A 417 -17.70 29.19 1.31
N GLU A 418 -18.24 29.78 0.24
CA GLU A 418 -17.63 30.93 -0.39
C GLU A 418 -17.53 32.02 0.66
N GLY A 419 -16.32 32.36 1.06
CA GLY A 419 -16.05 33.61 1.78
C GLY A 419 -16.17 33.56 3.30
N ARG A 420 -15.20 32.96 3.98
CA ARG A 420 -14.73 33.37 5.31
C ARG A 420 -13.26 33.02 5.57
N PHE A 421 -12.41 33.13 4.56
CA PHE A 421 -10.96 33.15 4.76
C PHE A 421 -10.36 34.18 3.77
N THR A 422 -10.57 35.48 4.05
CA THR A 422 -9.71 36.54 3.55
C THR A 422 -8.51 36.67 4.47
#